data_070aa140b665c500d9d23da5040ebec2
#
_entry.id   070aa140b665c500d9d23da5040ebec2
#
_cell.length_a   1.000
_cell.length_b   1.000
_cell.length_c   1.000
_cell.angle_alpha   90.00
_cell.angle_beta   90.00
_cell.angle_gamma   90.00
#
_symmetry.space_group_name_H-M   'P 1'
#
loop_
_entity.id
_entity.type
_entity.pdbx_description
1 polymer ?
#
loop_
_entity_poly.entity_id
_entity_poly.type
_entity_poly.pdbx_seq_one_letter_code
_entity_poly.pdbx_strand_id
1 'polypeptide(L)'
;MPIAEAQRWDSHYEAGRGQPAVSVFVTQPAYARVYVHAASDLDNEVGGVLVGQWYSDQATGEQFIVAENVIPARYTRQSPVYLTFTKDSLIYFHTAIERRYPGKRIVGWYHTHPRMDVFLSHYDIWLHRSFFPELWQVALVVEPHTSTAGFFIRQTSGILDPTRYFGFYEMNGTRGRSLVRWQNLYRAREEREWNSL
;
A
#
# COMPACT_ATOMS: atom_id res chain seq x y z
N MET A 1 12.34 -10.91 -7.49
CA MET A 1 11.91 -9.77 -6.62
C MET A 1 13.14 -9.03 -6.10
N PRO A 2 13.10 -7.69 -5.88
CA PRO A 2 14.24 -6.88 -5.41
C PRO A 2 14.45 -6.94 -3.88
N ILE A 3 14.44 -8.14 -3.31
CA ILE A 3 14.52 -8.35 -1.84
C ILE A 3 15.87 -7.87 -1.28
N ALA A 4 16.97 -8.07 -2.02
CA ALA A 4 18.30 -7.66 -1.57
C ALA A 4 18.48 -6.14 -1.39
N GLU A 5 17.59 -5.34 -2.00
CA GLU A 5 17.61 -3.88 -1.94
C GLU A 5 16.48 -3.31 -1.06
N ALA A 6 15.80 -4.16 -0.30
CA ALA A 6 14.63 -3.78 0.45
C ALA A 6 14.68 -4.27 1.90
N GLN A 7 14.10 -3.47 2.79
CA GLN A 7 13.86 -3.85 4.18
C GLN A 7 12.40 -4.31 4.32
N ARG A 8 12.20 -5.54 4.78
CA ARG A 8 10.88 -6.07 5.06
C ARG A 8 10.33 -5.55 6.39
N TRP A 9 9.06 -5.19 6.36
CA TRP A 9 8.23 -4.82 7.49
C TRP A 9 7.04 -5.76 7.54
N ASP A 10 6.81 -6.41 8.68
CA ASP A 10 5.74 -7.38 8.89
C ASP A 10 4.63 -6.81 9.75
N SER A 11 3.40 -7.26 9.49
CA SER A 11 2.26 -7.06 10.38
C SER A 11 2.10 -8.25 11.33
N HIS A 12 1.23 -8.13 12.33
CA HIS A 12 0.84 -9.26 13.19
C HIS A 12 0.15 -10.40 12.44
N TYR A 13 -0.35 -10.13 11.24
CA TYR A 13 -1.16 -11.07 10.46
C TYR A 13 -0.37 -11.86 9.42
N GLU A 14 0.95 -11.66 9.30
CA GLU A 14 1.78 -12.34 8.29
C GLU A 14 1.68 -13.87 8.40
N ALA A 15 1.67 -14.40 9.62
CA ALA A 15 1.57 -15.84 9.87
C ALA A 15 0.16 -16.43 9.75
N GLY A 16 -0.84 -15.63 9.38
CA GLY A 16 -2.23 -16.06 9.28
C GLY A 16 -2.53 -16.95 8.06
N ARG A 17 -3.74 -17.51 8.01
CA ARG A 17 -4.20 -18.30 6.88
C ARG A 17 -4.39 -17.46 5.62
N GLY A 18 -4.08 -18.03 4.45
CA GLY A 18 -4.22 -17.41 3.14
C GLY A 18 -3.02 -16.54 2.78
N GLN A 19 -2.39 -16.89 1.68
CA GLN A 19 -1.24 -16.15 1.16
C GLN A 19 -1.69 -14.92 0.38
N PRO A 20 -1.04 -13.77 0.55
CA PRO A 20 -1.30 -12.60 -0.28
C PRO A 20 -0.96 -12.93 -1.74
N ALA A 21 -1.77 -12.40 -2.67
CA ALA A 21 -1.58 -12.62 -4.09
C ALA A 21 -0.33 -11.93 -4.64
N VAL A 22 0.15 -10.89 -3.95
CA VAL A 22 1.34 -10.12 -4.35
C VAL A 22 2.15 -9.68 -3.14
N SER A 23 3.45 -9.56 -3.32
CA SER A 23 4.32 -8.81 -2.42
C SER A 23 4.32 -7.33 -2.79
N VAL A 24 4.31 -6.45 -1.78
CA VAL A 24 4.27 -5.00 -1.97
C VAL A 24 5.64 -4.40 -1.69
N PHE A 25 6.22 -3.76 -2.69
CA PHE A 25 7.44 -2.96 -2.56
C PHE A 25 7.08 -1.48 -2.67
N VAL A 26 7.63 -0.65 -1.79
CA VAL A 26 7.38 0.79 -1.75
C VAL A 26 8.70 1.53 -1.73
N THR A 27 8.90 2.44 -2.67
CA THR A 27 10.08 3.31 -2.64
C THR A 27 9.98 4.32 -1.52
N GLN A 28 11.11 4.75 -0.96
CA GLN A 28 11.14 5.76 0.09
C GLN A 28 10.45 7.08 -0.31
N PRO A 29 10.61 7.61 -1.55
CA PRO A 29 9.86 8.77 -1.98
C PRO A 29 8.33 8.56 -1.99
N ALA A 30 7.85 7.38 -2.40
CA ALA A 30 6.42 7.07 -2.36
C ALA A 30 5.91 6.99 -0.93
N TYR A 31 6.63 6.28 -0.05
CA TYR A 31 6.32 6.23 1.38
C TYR A 31 6.24 7.63 2.01
N ALA A 32 7.26 8.46 1.81
CA ALA A 32 7.30 9.80 2.37
C ALA A 32 6.12 10.68 1.90
N ARG A 33 5.72 10.56 0.63
CA ARG A 33 4.56 11.28 0.09
C ARG A 33 3.25 10.82 0.71
N VAL A 34 3.05 9.51 0.89
CA VAL A 34 1.87 9.00 1.61
C VAL A 34 1.85 9.55 3.03
N TYR A 35 2.96 9.44 3.75
CA TYR A 35 3.08 9.87 5.14
C TYR A 35 2.77 11.36 5.33
N VAL A 36 3.35 12.21 4.47
CA VAL A 36 3.12 13.67 4.52
C VAL A 36 1.68 14.00 4.14
N HIS A 37 1.11 13.34 3.11
CA HIS A 37 -0.27 13.60 2.72
C HIS A 37 -1.26 13.11 3.78
N ALA A 38 -1.02 11.97 4.42
CA ALA A 38 -1.84 11.48 5.53
C ALA A 38 -1.87 12.45 6.71
N ALA A 39 -0.78 13.16 6.96
CA ALA A 39 -0.69 14.17 8.01
C ALA A 39 -1.24 15.55 7.61
N SER A 40 -1.69 15.75 6.37
CA SER A 40 -2.17 17.05 5.89
C SER A 40 -3.58 17.41 6.34
N ASP A 41 -4.40 16.41 6.69
CA ASP A 41 -5.71 16.59 7.30
C ASP A 41 -5.89 15.47 8.35
N LEU A 42 -6.02 15.87 9.61
CA LEU A 42 -6.17 14.95 10.73
C LEU A 42 -7.63 14.78 11.16
N ASP A 43 -8.54 15.52 10.55
CA ASP A 43 -9.96 15.49 10.88
C ASP A 43 -10.82 14.82 9.80
N ASN A 44 -10.39 14.88 8.55
CA ASN A 44 -11.08 14.24 7.43
C ASN A 44 -10.19 13.20 6.75
N GLU A 45 -10.83 12.22 6.12
CA GLU A 45 -10.11 11.24 5.30
C GLU A 45 -9.51 11.91 4.06
N VAL A 46 -8.24 11.68 3.84
CA VAL A 46 -7.55 12.01 2.60
C VAL A 46 -7.05 10.74 1.92
N GLY A 47 -6.81 10.79 0.63
CA GLY A 47 -6.33 9.62 -0.08
C GLY A 47 -5.86 9.93 -1.49
N GLY A 48 -5.54 8.88 -2.23
CA GLY A 48 -5.04 8.97 -3.58
C GLY A 48 -4.65 7.61 -4.15
N VAL A 49 -3.90 7.61 -5.23
CA VAL A 49 -3.45 6.38 -5.88
C VAL A 49 -1.95 6.17 -5.75
N LEU A 50 -1.57 4.91 -5.62
CA LEU A 50 -0.21 4.41 -5.70
C LEU A 50 0.09 4.10 -7.16
N VAL A 51 1.19 4.64 -7.68
CA VAL A 51 1.59 4.53 -9.09
C VAL A 51 2.93 3.83 -9.18
N GLY A 52 3.02 2.85 -10.06
CA GLY A 52 4.22 2.07 -10.24
C GLY A 52 4.07 0.97 -11.27
N GLN A 53 4.61 -0.20 -10.98
CA GLN A 53 4.58 -1.35 -11.87
C GLN A 53 4.21 -2.63 -11.12
N TRP A 54 3.64 -3.56 -11.87
CA TRP A 54 3.40 -4.93 -11.48
C TRP A 54 4.36 -5.85 -12.23
N TYR A 55 4.87 -6.86 -11.54
CA TYR A 55 5.86 -7.79 -12.04
C TYR A 55 5.51 -9.23 -11.65
N SER A 56 6.04 -10.17 -12.43
CA SER A 56 6.17 -11.57 -12.05
C SER A 56 7.65 -11.92 -11.94
N ASP A 57 8.06 -12.50 -10.83
CA ASP A 57 9.43 -12.99 -10.64
C ASP A 57 9.66 -14.21 -11.53
N GLN A 58 10.66 -14.14 -12.39
CA GLN A 58 10.92 -15.19 -13.39
C GLN A 58 11.41 -16.50 -12.78
N ALA A 59 12.04 -16.45 -11.60
CA ALA A 59 12.58 -17.62 -10.95
C ALA A 59 11.54 -18.37 -10.11
N THR A 60 10.67 -17.63 -9.42
CA THR A 60 9.69 -18.20 -8.47
C THR A 60 8.26 -18.19 -8.99
N GLY A 61 7.96 -17.37 -10.00
CA GLY A 61 6.60 -17.11 -10.48
C GLY A 61 5.78 -16.21 -9.57
N GLU A 62 6.34 -15.77 -8.45
CA GLU A 62 5.65 -14.92 -7.48
C GLU A 62 5.38 -13.53 -8.07
N GLN A 63 4.22 -13.01 -7.71
CA GLN A 63 3.76 -11.70 -8.17
C GLN A 63 4.17 -10.61 -7.18
N PHE A 64 4.57 -9.45 -7.68
CA PHE A 64 4.86 -8.29 -6.83
C PHE A 64 4.56 -6.97 -7.53
N ILE A 65 4.30 -5.96 -6.74
CA ILE A 65 4.18 -4.59 -7.20
C ILE A 65 5.28 -3.73 -6.60
N VAL A 66 5.67 -2.70 -7.36
CA VAL A 66 6.54 -1.63 -6.87
C VAL A 66 5.77 -0.32 -6.95
N ALA A 67 5.41 0.25 -5.80
CA ALA A 67 4.83 1.58 -5.69
C ALA A 67 5.97 2.60 -5.67
N GLU A 68 6.12 3.33 -6.77
CA GLU A 68 7.22 4.27 -6.99
C GLU A 68 6.81 5.72 -6.76
N ASN A 69 5.54 6.02 -7.00
CA ASN A 69 4.99 7.36 -6.93
C ASN A 69 3.60 7.36 -6.32
N VAL A 70 3.16 8.56 -5.92
CA VAL A 70 1.86 8.80 -5.32
C VAL A 70 1.21 10.00 -5.98
N ILE A 71 -0.06 9.89 -6.30
CA ILE A 71 -0.88 11.00 -6.75
C ILE A 71 -2.01 11.20 -5.75
N PRO A 72 -1.95 12.25 -4.90
CA PRO A 72 -3.06 12.64 -4.03
C PRO A 72 -4.32 12.89 -4.85
N ALA A 73 -5.45 12.48 -4.31
CA ALA A 73 -6.72 12.68 -4.97
C ALA A 73 -7.13 14.16 -4.96
N ARG A 74 -7.72 14.57 -6.06
CA ARG A 74 -8.44 15.83 -6.21
C ARG A 74 -9.88 15.50 -6.55
N TYR A 75 -10.79 16.44 -6.28
CA TYR A 75 -12.22 16.29 -6.58
C TYR A 75 -12.86 15.10 -5.85
N THR A 76 -12.40 14.85 -4.63
CA THR A 76 -12.98 13.85 -3.74
C THR A 76 -14.24 14.37 -3.07
N ARG A 77 -15.09 13.45 -2.65
CA ARG A 77 -16.03 13.69 -1.56
C ARG A 77 -15.45 13.01 -0.32
N GLN A 78 -15.24 13.78 0.72
CA GLN A 78 -14.61 13.30 1.93
C GLN A 78 -15.34 13.80 3.17
N SER A 79 -15.21 13.05 4.25
CA SER A 79 -15.70 13.36 5.59
C SER A 79 -14.77 12.70 6.61
N PRO A 80 -15.03 12.85 7.92
CA PRO A 80 -14.27 12.12 8.95
C PRO A 80 -14.34 10.59 8.84
N VAL A 81 -15.29 10.05 8.08
CA VAL A 81 -15.60 8.61 8.04
C VAL A 81 -15.76 8.03 6.62
N TYR A 82 -15.50 8.79 5.60
CA TYR A 82 -15.46 8.26 4.23
C TYR A 82 -14.71 9.15 3.25
N LEU A 83 -14.10 8.52 2.26
CA LEU A 83 -13.52 9.15 1.09
C LEU A 83 -13.99 8.42 -0.16
N THR A 84 -14.40 9.14 -1.19
CA THR A 84 -14.70 8.54 -2.49
C THR A 84 -14.05 9.29 -3.64
N PHE A 85 -13.65 8.54 -4.65
CA PHE A 85 -13.17 9.10 -5.91
C PHE A 85 -14.36 9.40 -6.82
N THR A 86 -14.42 10.63 -7.33
CA THR A 86 -15.37 11.01 -8.36
C THR A 86 -14.86 10.61 -9.75
N LYS A 87 -15.73 10.70 -10.75
CA LYS A 87 -15.31 10.53 -12.16
C LYS A 87 -14.15 11.47 -12.52
N ASP A 88 -14.19 12.70 -12.02
CA ASP A 88 -13.14 13.70 -12.26
C ASP A 88 -11.82 13.33 -11.57
N SER A 89 -11.88 12.69 -10.39
CA SER A 89 -10.70 12.13 -9.74
C SER A 89 -10.03 11.08 -10.62
N LEU A 90 -10.81 10.17 -11.19
CA LEU A 90 -10.28 9.11 -12.06
C LEU A 90 -9.64 9.68 -13.33
N ILE A 91 -10.32 10.62 -14.00
CA ILE A 91 -9.77 11.32 -15.17
C ILE A 91 -8.46 12.03 -14.80
N TYR A 92 -8.44 12.70 -13.64
CA TYR A 92 -7.23 13.36 -13.15
C TYR A 92 -6.07 12.38 -12.94
N PHE A 93 -6.31 11.21 -12.33
CA PHE A 93 -5.27 10.21 -12.12
C PHE A 93 -4.68 9.74 -13.45
N HIS A 94 -5.51 9.34 -14.41
CA HIS A 94 -5.05 8.87 -15.71
C HIS A 94 -4.24 9.94 -16.44
N THR A 95 -4.77 11.17 -16.52
CA THR A 95 -4.06 12.29 -17.16
C THR A 95 -2.72 12.61 -16.47
N ALA A 96 -2.70 12.55 -15.14
CA ALA A 96 -1.46 12.80 -14.38
C ALA A 96 -0.42 11.69 -14.60
N ILE A 97 -0.84 10.43 -14.72
CA ILE A 97 0.05 9.30 -15.01
C ILE A 97 0.63 9.45 -16.41
N GLU A 98 -0.20 9.65 -17.44
CA GLU A 98 0.25 9.81 -18.81
C GLU A 98 1.30 10.93 -18.97
N ARG A 99 1.08 12.04 -18.27
CA ARG A 99 1.99 13.21 -18.37
C ARG A 99 3.27 13.09 -17.54
N ARG A 100 3.19 12.51 -16.33
CA ARG A 100 4.29 12.56 -15.35
C ARG A 100 5.00 11.21 -15.18
N TYR A 101 4.31 10.12 -15.46
CA TYR A 101 4.79 8.77 -15.21
C TYR A 101 4.46 7.85 -16.40
N PRO A 102 4.90 8.21 -17.63
CA PRO A 102 4.58 7.44 -18.82
C PRO A 102 5.02 5.96 -18.66
N GLY A 103 4.13 5.04 -19.04
CA GLY A 103 4.36 3.60 -18.89
C GLY A 103 4.10 3.04 -17.50
N LYS A 104 3.79 3.87 -16.50
CA LYS A 104 3.35 3.39 -15.17
C LYS A 104 1.84 3.20 -15.12
N ARG A 105 1.38 2.48 -14.09
CA ARG A 105 -0.03 2.18 -13.85
C ARG A 105 -0.41 2.40 -12.39
N ILE A 106 -1.70 2.40 -12.11
CA ILE A 106 -2.20 2.42 -10.73
C ILE A 106 -2.03 1.01 -10.17
N VAL A 107 -1.13 0.86 -9.18
CA VAL A 107 -0.88 -0.42 -8.50
C VAL A 107 -1.69 -0.58 -7.22
N GLY A 108 -2.38 0.47 -6.81
CA GLY A 108 -3.26 0.47 -5.64
C GLY A 108 -3.72 1.88 -5.31
N TRP A 109 -4.36 1.99 -4.17
CA TRP A 109 -4.83 3.25 -3.62
C TRP A 109 -4.58 3.31 -2.12
N TYR A 110 -4.68 4.50 -1.55
CA TYR A 110 -4.58 4.70 -0.11
C TYR A 110 -5.60 5.73 0.36
N HIS A 111 -5.97 5.62 1.63
CA HIS A 111 -6.75 6.62 2.34
C HIS A 111 -6.39 6.62 3.83
N THR A 112 -6.85 7.66 4.52
CA THR A 112 -6.63 7.78 5.96
C THR A 112 -7.90 7.46 6.73
N HIS A 113 -7.72 6.96 7.95
CA HIS A 113 -8.76 6.72 8.94
C HIS A 113 -8.46 7.54 10.21
N PRO A 114 -8.74 8.87 10.21
CA PRO A 114 -8.44 9.70 11.38
C PRO A 114 -9.19 9.22 12.63
N ARG A 115 -8.47 8.89 13.70
CA ARG A 115 -9.00 8.38 14.98
C ARG A 115 -9.78 7.06 14.87
N MET A 116 -9.48 6.26 13.85
CA MET A 116 -10.04 4.93 13.66
C MET A 116 -8.92 3.89 13.56
N ASP A 117 -9.28 2.61 13.61
CA ASP A 117 -8.33 1.52 13.42
C ASP A 117 -7.96 1.31 11.94
N VAL A 118 -6.95 0.45 11.72
CA VAL A 118 -6.53 0.03 10.38
C VAL A 118 -7.39 -1.16 9.92
N PHE A 119 -8.42 -0.89 9.13
CA PHE A 119 -9.34 -1.86 8.54
C PHE A 119 -9.92 -1.31 7.23
N LEU A 120 -10.67 -2.13 6.48
CA LEU A 120 -11.48 -1.65 5.35
C LEU A 120 -12.96 -1.66 5.74
N SER A 121 -13.62 -0.53 5.62
CA SER A 121 -15.07 -0.44 5.75
C SER A 121 -15.78 -1.16 4.60
N HIS A 122 -17.09 -1.39 4.72
CA HIS A 122 -17.88 -1.92 3.61
C HIS A 122 -17.80 -1.04 2.37
N TYR A 123 -17.69 0.27 2.57
CA TYR A 123 -17.56 1.23 1.49
C TYR A 123 -16.20 1.12 0.80
N ASP A 124 -15.12 0.95 1.56
CA ASP A 124 -13.78 0.76 1.01
C ASP A 124 -13.68 -0.54 0.20
N ILE A 125 -14.33 -1.61 0.67
CA ILE A 125 -14.42 -2.87 -0.07
C ILE A 125 -15.14 -2.67 -1.40
N TRP A 126 -16.28 -1.96 -1.38
CA TRP A 126 -17.02 -1.64 -2.59
C TRP A 126 -16.17 -0.80 -3.55
N LEU A 127 -15.53 0.26 -3.05
CA LEU A 127 -14.63 1.13 -3.83
C LEU A 127 -13.48 0.33 -4.44
N HIS A 128 -12.82 -0.49 -3.62
CA HIS A 128 -11.71 -1.32 -4.08
C HIS A 128 -12.14 -2.30 -5.18
N ARG A 129 -13.28 -2.97 -5.02
CA ARG A 129 -13.81 -3.88 -6.05
C ARG A 129 -14.23 -3.17 -7.33
N SER A 130 -14.74 -1.96 -7.22
CA SER A 130 -15.28 -1.21 -8.36
C SER A 130 -14.20 -0.53 -9.21
N PHE A 131 -13.14 -0.02 -8.57
CA PHE A 131 -12.12 0.81 -9.24
C PHE A 131 -10.73 0.16 -9.32
N PHE A 132 -10.48 -0.88 -8.53
CA PHE A 132 -9.20 -1.60 -8.48
C PHE A 132 -9.45 -3.11 -8.57
N PRO A 133 -9.97 -3.60 -9.73
CA PRO A 133 -10.45 -4.98 -9.87
C PRO A 133 -9.33 -6.01 -9.99
N GLU A 134 -8.12 -5.60 -10.34
CA GLU A 134 -7.02 -6.51 -10.57
C GLU A 134 -6.54 -7.18 -9.27
N LEU A 135 -6.21 -8.47 -9.35
CA LEU A 135 -5.79 -9.26 -8.19
C LEU A 135 -4.54 -8.67 -7.49
N TRP A 136 -3.69 -8.03 -8.25
CA TRP A 136 -2.45 -7.40 -7.78
C TRP A 136 -2.60 -5.96 -7.29
N GLN A 137 -3.78 -5.34 -7.45
CA GLN A 137 -4.01 -4.00 -6.90
C GLN A 137 -4.32 -4.07 -5.40
N VAL A 138 -3.72 -3.16 -4.64
CA VAL A 138 -3.78 -3.17 -3.18
C VAL A 138 -4.46 -1.91 -2.64
N ALA A 139 -4.97 -2.00 -1.41
CA ALA A 139 -5.40 -0.84 -0.64
C ALA A 139 -4.45 -0.62 0.53
N LEU A 140 -4.15 0.64 0.84
CA LEU A 140 -3.37 1.04 2.01
C LEU A 140 -4.25 1.93 2.88
N VAL A 141 -4.40 1.57 4.14
CA VAL A 141 -5.05 2.41 5.16
C VAL A 141 -3.97 2.97 6.08
N VAL A 142 -4.08 4.26 6.40
CA VAL A 142 -3.17 4.96 7.33
C VAL A 142 -4.00 5.66 8.39
N GLU A 143 -3.72 5.38 9.65
CA GLU A 143 -4.23 6.16 10.77
C GLU A 143 -3.14 7.18 11.20
N PRO A 144 -3.36 8.49 10.94
CA PRO A 144 -2.31 9.47 11.08
C PRO A 144 -2.00 9.89 12.54
N HIS A 145 -2.97 9.76 13.48
CA HIS A 145 -2.75 10.15 14.88
C HIS A 145 -1.84 9.20 15.63
N THR A 146 -2.03 7.89 15.44
CA THR A 146 -1.21 6.85 16.08
C THR A 146 -0.03 6.43 15.19
N SER A 147 0.05 6.95 13.96
CA SER A 147 1.02 6.53 12.96
C SER A 147 0.97 5.02 12.75
N THR A 148 -0.21 4.45 12.51
CA THR A 148 -0.39 3.05 12.16
C THR A 148 -0.86 2.91 10.72
N ALA A 149 -0.52 1.81 10.06
CA ALA A 149 -0.94 1.56 8.69
C ALA A 149 -0.88 0.07 8.33
N GLY A 150 -1.53 -0.28 7.21
CA GLY A 150 -1.47 -1.64 6.71
C GLY A 150 -1.94 -1.77 5.27
N PHE A 151 -1.32 -2.68 4.54
CA PHE A 151 -1.73 -3.02 3.19
C PHE A 151 -2.77 -4.12 3.21
N PHE A 152 -3.89 -3.89 2.54
CA PHE A 152 -4.92 -4.89 2.28
C PHE A 152 -4.69 -5.47 0.90
N ILE A 153 -4.40 -6.76 0.88
CA ILE A 153 -4.00 -7.51 -0.31
C ILE A 153 -4.97 -8.66 -0.50
N ARG A 154 -5.50 -8.85 -1.71
CA ARG A 154 -6.28 -10.04 -2.00
C ARG A 154 -5.43 -11.28 -1.81
N GLN A 155 -6.02 -12.32 -1.29
CA GLN A 155 -5.41 -13.64 -1.25
C GLN A 155 -5.36 -14.22 -2.67
N THR A 156 -4.55 -15.24 -2.87
CA THR A 156 -4.49 -15.98 -4.15
C THR A 156 -5.84 -16.54 -4.59
N SER A 157 -6.76 -16.76 -3.64
CA SER A 157 -8.17 -17.12 -3.88
C SER A 157 -9.04 -15.95 -4.38
N GLY A 158 -8.54 -14.72 -4.41
CA GLY A 158 -9.29 -13.51 -4.73
C GLY A 158 -10.03 -12.88 -3.56
N ILE A 159 -10.01 -13.51 -2.38
CA ILE A 159 -10.66 -12.99 -1.17
C ILE A 159 -9.85 -11.81 -0.62
N LEU A 160 -10.54 -10.73 -0.28
CA LEU A 160 -10.00 -9.58 0.46
C LEU A 160 -10.60 -9.61 1.87
N ASP A 161 -9.74 -9.83 2.87
CA ASP A 161 -10.15 -9.78 4.27
C ASP A 161 -10.04 -8.33 4.76
N PRO A 162 -11.15 -7.67 5.16
CA PRO A 162 -11.15 -6.27 5.56
C PRO A 162 -10.50 -5.99 6.92
N THR A 163 -10.20 -7.02 7.68
CA THR A 163 -9.61 -6.91 9.02
C THR A 163 -8.15 -7.35 9.06
N ARG A 164 -7.66 -7.95 7.98
CA ARG A 164 -6.31 -8.49 7.89
C ARG A 164 -5.46 -7.66 6.94
N TYR A 165 -4.55 -6.88 7.51
CA TYR A 165 -3.56 -6.14 6.74
C TYR A 165 -2.18 -6.80 6.79
N PHE A 166 -1.38 -6.51 5.79
CA PHE A 166 -0.02 -7.01 5.61
C PHE A 166 0.99 -5.88 5.71
N GLY A 167 2.23 -6.25 5.96
CA GLY A 167 3.38 -5.36 5.84
C GLY A 167 3.80 -5.15 4.38
N PHE A 168 5.05 -4.73 4.19
CA PHE A 168 5.59 -4.41 2.88
C PHE A 168 7.12 -4.43 2.88
N TYR A 169 7.72 -4.28 1.72
CA TYR A 169 9.14 -4.11 1.52
C TYR A 169 9.45 -2.64 1.24
N GLU A 170 10.18 -1.99 2.14
CA GLU A 170 10.72 -0.63 1.92
C GLU A 170 11.95 -0.72 1.03
N MET A 171 11.91 -0.12 -0.15
CA MET A 171 13.06 -0.03 -1.03
C MET A 171 13.99 1.10 -0.57
N ASN A 172 14.99 0.74 0.21
CA ASN A 172 15.95 1.67 0.81
C ASN A 172 17.41 1.45 0.34
N GLY A 173 17.60 0.56 -0.64
CA GLY A 173 18.90 0.12 -1.10
C GLY A 173 19.65 -0.74 -0.07
N THR A 174 20.82 -1.25 -0.43
CA THR A 174 21.57 -2.22 0.39
C THR A 174 22.09 -1.67 1.73
N ARG A 175 22.12 -0.34 1.91
CA ARG A 175 22.62 0.33 3.14
C ARG A 175 21.79 1.55 3.55
N GLY A 176 20.61 1.71 2.98
CA GLY A 176 19.77 2.85 3.27
C GLY A 176 19.17 2.82 4.69
N ARG A 177 19.05 3.99 5.32
CA ARG A 177 18.27 4.12 6.55
C ARG A 177 16.79 4.02 6.21
N SER A 178 16.05 3.31 7.06
CA SER A 178 14.59 3.26 6.95
C SER A 178 13.95 4.61 7.28
N LEU A 179 12.90 4.95 6.52
CA LEU A 179 12.00 6.08 6.80
C LEU A 179 10.70 5.65 7.48
N VAL A 180 10.46 4.35 7.62
CA VAL A 180 9.19 3.82 8.15
C VAL A 180 8.98 4.24 9.59
N ARG A 181 7.80 4.81 9.88
CA ARG A 181 7.37 5.33 11.18
C ARG A 181 6.09 4.66 11.69
N TRP A 182 5.51 3.74 10.92
CA TRP A 182 4.29 3.05 11.30
C TRP A 182 4.52 2.11 12.47
N GLN A 183 3.84 2.39 13.60
CA GLN A 183 4.10 1.78 14.91
C GLN A 183 3.60 0.33 15.02
N ASN A 184 2.67 -0.08 14.17
CA ASN A 184 2.07 -1.41 14.17
C ASN A 184 2.75 -2.39 13.20
N LEU A 185 3.83 -1.97 12.54
CA LEU A 185 4.64 -2.82 11.69
C LEU A 185 6.02 -3.04 12.31
N TYR A 186 6.52 -4.25 12.19
CA TYR A 186 7.79 -4.67 12.77
C TYR A 186 8.81 -4.94 11.67
N ARG A 187 10.04 -4.52 11.92
CA ARG A 187 11.15 -4.91 11.06
C ARG A 187 11.33 -6.41 11.12
N ALA A 188 11.17 -7.11 9.98
CA ALA A 188 11.47 -8.52 9.91
C ALA A 188 12.91 -8.76 10.32
N ARG A 189 13.14 -9.72 11.21
CA ARG A 189 14.49 -10.17 11.56
C ARG A 189 15.01 -10.94 10.36
N GLU A 190 16.26 -10.67 9.94
CA GLU A 190 16.98 -11.58 9.06
C GLU A 190 17.01 -12.95 9.75
N GLU A 191 16.48 -13.97 9.11
CA GLU A 191 16.74 -15.35 9.52
C GLU A 191 18.24 -15.55 9.35
N ARG A 192 19.01 -15.36 10.41
CA ARG A 192 20.39 -15.79 10.45
C ARG A 192 20.33 -17.30 10.32
N GLU A 193 20.91 -17.80 9.25
CA GLU A 193 21.19 -19.22 9.03
C GLU A 193 21.77 -19.84 10.31
N TRP A 194 20.93 -20.55 11.04
CA TRP A 194 21.36 -21.53 12.05
C TRP A 194 21.66 -22.85 11.34
N ASN A 195 22.56 -22.83 10.36
CA ASN A 195 23.10 -24.03 9.77
C ASN A 195 24.62 -23.88 9.68
N SER A 196 25.28 -24.05 10.83
CA SER A 196 26.65 -24.59 10.90
C SER A 196 27.09 -24.75 12.38
N LEU A 197 26.73 -25.87 12.94
CA LEU A 197 27.55 -26.59 13.93
C LEU A 197 27.14 -28.07 13.90
#